data_c4b9296f5d7c253e558db54517212d47
#
_entry.id   c4b9296f5d7c253e558db54517212d47
#
_cell.length_a   1.000
_cell.length_b   1.000
_cell.length_c   1.000
_cell.angle_alpha   90.00
_cell.angle_beta   90.00
_cell.angle_gamma   90.00
#
_symmetry.space_group_name_H-M   'P 1'
#
loop_
_entity.id
_entity.type
_entity.pdbx_description
1 polymer ?
#
loop_
_entity_poly.entity_id
_entity_poly.type
_entity_poly.pdbx_seq_one_letter_code
_entity_poly.pdbx_strand_id
1 'polypeptide(L)'
;LLVLLSALPLLWPDVPPLLDLPGHMGRYRVQLDGSTSPALQHYYSFEWRLIGNLGIDLLVMPLAAVFGLELAVKLIVITIPALTVAGLLWVAREVHGRIPPTALFAVPFAYNFPFLFGFVNYALSMALALLAFGLWLRLARLGHTRLRAMLMLPLSVLLWVCHAFGWGTLGVLAFSAELVRQFDRGRGLFMAGLVAAWHCLALAPPIALMLLWRSSGSRGVTADYLNFDAKLDWLRMALRDRWEYFDQTCLALTGLVIFWAMVSRRIHFSRNLAASVLFLSLVFMALPRIVFGSAYADMRLAPYLVAVALIAIRFPEGIRPGFMKGVAAVALAFVLVRTAAATVSMVLYDRSFDRNLAALDHVPPGARLVSFVGRNCREPWAMSRLLHLPGMAIVRRHAFSNDQWTMAGAQLLDVRYRDAWPFMRDPSEVVTPRPCRREVWLTANEAMAHFPRDAFDYVWLIDPPPFDPGFASDLQPIWRSGTSTLYRVPRPKLDPKLRRTPSAG
;
A
#
# COMPACT_ATOMS: atom_id res chain seq x y z
N LEU A 1 16.79 13.49 13.16
CA LEU A 1 16.18 14.53 12.33
C LEU A 1 15.55 13.95 11.06
N LEU A 2 16.29 13.20 10.19
CA LEU A 2 15.74 12.65 8.93
C LEU A 2 14.51 11.75 9.12
N VAL A 3 14.49 10.95 10.19
CA VAL A 3 13.34 10.12 10.57
C VAL A 3 12.10 10.98 10.83
N LEU A 4 12.24 12.08 11.55
CA LEU A 4 11.13 13.01 11.80
C LEU A 4 10.74 13.80 10.55
N LEU A 5 11.73 14.21 9.75
CA LEU A 5 11.50 14.91 8.49
C LEU A 5 10.68 14.07 7.51
N SER A 6 10.85 12.75 7.52
CA SER A 6 10.09 11.85 6.64
C SER A 6 8.59 11.75 6.99
N ALA A 7 8.16 12.19 8.17
CA ALA A 7 6.75 12.29 8.55
C ALA A 7 6.07 13.55 7.98
N LEU A 8 6.85 14.58 7.62
CA LEU A 8 6.36 15.91 7.26
C LEU A 8 5.26 15.91 6.15
N PRO A 9 5.40 15.17 5.04
CA PRO A 9 4.39 15.18 3.98
C PRO A 9 2.98 14.76 4.40
N LEU A 10 2.87 13.94 5.46
CA LEU A 10 1.61 13.38 5.95
C LEU A 10 1.01 14.15 7.14
N LEU A 11 1.70 15.17 7.64
CA LEU A 11 1.17 15.97 8.75
C LEU A 11 -0.04 16.80 8.32
N TRP A 12 -0.06 17.28 7.08
CA TRP A 12 -1.06 18.18 6.54
C TRP A 12 -2.41 17.52 6.26
N PRO A 13 -2.49 16.45 5.45
CA PRO A 13 -3.76 15.87 5.06
C PRO A 13 -4.53 15.31 6.25
N ASP A 14 -5.83 15.59 6.34
CA ASP A 14 -6.69 14.95 7.34
C ASP A 14 -6.87 13.46 7.05
N VAL A 15 -7.14 13.11 5.81
CA VAL A 15 -7.10 11.74 5.30
C VAL A 15 -5.86 11.60 4.41
N PRO A 16 -4.83 10.82 4.78
CA PRO A 16 -3.66 10.63 3.94
C PRO A 16 -4.06 10.21 2.51
N PRO A 17 -3.75 11.01 1.48
CA PRO A 17 -4.26 10.75 0.12
C PRO A 17 -3.46 9.66 -0.59
N LEU A 18 -3.58 8.43 -0.09
CA LEU A 18 -3.09 7.20 -0.68
C LEU A 18 -4.25 6.52 -1.40
N LEU A 19 -3.99 5.90 -2.57
CA LEU A 19 -5.05 5.45 -3.47
C LEU A 19 -6.05 4.50 -2.79
N ASP A 20 -5.59 3.42 -2.16
CA ASP A 20 -6.45 2.38 -1.57
C ASP A 20 -6.87 2.69 -0.12
N LEU A 21 -6.27 3.71 0.50
CA LEU A 21 -6.48 3.95 1.93
C LEU A 21 -7.93 4.25 2.31
N PRO A 22 -8.69 5.09 1.58
CA PRO A 22 -10.09 5.35 1.91
C PRO A 22 -10.95 4.09 1.88
N GLY A 23 -10.72 3.18 0.92
CA GLY A 23 -11.39 1.87 0.88
C GLY A 23 -11.03 1.00 2.09
N HIS A 24 -9.76 0.96 2.49
CA HIS A 24 -9.36 0.29 3.74
C HIS A 24 -10.02 0.93 4.97
N MET A 25 -10.14 2.25 5.02
CA MET A 25 -10.84 2.94 6.12
C MET A 25 -12.32 2.57 6.18
N GLY A 26 -12.99 2.41 5.02
CA GLY A 26 -14.35 1.86 4.94
C GLY A 26 -14.45 0.49 5.60
N ARG A 27 -13.52 -0.42 5.29
CA ARG A 27 -13.42 -1.73 5.93
C ARG A 27 -13.18 -1.63 7.44
N TYR A 28 -12.29 -0.75 7.90
CA TYR A 28 -12.04 -0.56 9.34
C TYR A 28 -13.27 -0.02 10.05
N ARG A 29 -14.09 0.82 9.41
CA ARG A 29 -15.37 1.26 9.98
C ARG A 29 -16.31 0.08 10.19
N VAL A 30 -16.46 -0.80 9.21
CA VAL A 30 -17.27 -2.02 9.36
C VAL A 30 -16.71 -2.93 10.46
N GLN A 31 -15.39 -3.07 10.55
CA GLN A 31 -14.72 -3.84 11.60
C GLN A 31 -15.04 -3.32 13.02
N LEU A 32 -15.09 -2.00 13.20
CA LEU A 32 -15.28 -1.36 14.49
C LEU A 32 -16.77 -1.31 14.90
N ASP A 33 -17.63 -0.92 13.97
CA ASP A 33 -19.03 -0.57 14.26
C ASP A 33 -20.04 -1.58 13.65
N GLY A 34 -19.57 -2.60 12.95
CA GLY A 34 -20.46 -3.57 12.29
C GLY A 34 -21.37 -4.32 13.23
N SER A 35 -20.99 -4.52 14.49
CA SER A 35 -21.86 -5.16 15.50
C SER A 35 -22.93 -4.24 16.09
N THR A 36 -22.77 -2.92 15.99
CA THR A 36 -23.61 -1.91 16.64
C THR A 36 -24.43 -1.08 15.66
N SER A 37 -24.02 -1.00 14.40
CA SER A 37 -24.70 -0.23 13.35
C SER A 37 -25.64 -1.11 12.51
N PRO A 38 -26.98 -0.96 12.60
CA PRO A 38 -27.92 -1.73 11.77
C PRO A 38 -27.70 -1.55 10.28
N ALA A 39 -27.30 -0.33 9.84
CA ALA A 39 -27.03 -0.06 8.44
C ALA A 39 -25.82 -0.85 7.94
N LEU A 40 -24.71 -0.87 8.70
CA LEU A 40 -23.53 -1.64 8.32
C LEU A 40 -23.80 -3.14 8.31
N GLN A 41 -24.60 -3.66 9.26
CA GLN A 41 -25.03 -5.07 9.29
C GLN A 41 -25.87 -5.46 8.07
N HIS A 42 -26.69 -4.54 7.58
CA HIS A 42 -27.48 -4.77 6.38
C HIS A 42 -26.63 -4.88 5.11
N TYR A 43 -25.57 -4.06 5.02
CA TYR A 43 -24.76 -3.95 3.81
C TYR A 43 -23.55 -4.86 3.79
N TYR A 44 -22.96 -5.13 4.96
CA TYR A 44 -21.65 -5.78 5.07
C TYR A 44 -21.65 -6.87 6.14
N SER A 45 -20.69 -7.80 6.01
CA SER A 45 -20.26 -8.67 7.11
C SER A 45 -18.76 -8.60 7.27
N PHE A 46 -18.31 -8.78 8.48
CA PHE A 46 -16.89 -8.82 8.83
C PHE A 46 -16.63 -10.04 9.70
N GLU A 47 -15.68 -10.87 9.28
CA GLU A 47 -15.32 -12.08 10.01
C GLU A 47 -13.82 -12.13 10.26
N TRP A 48 -13.43 -12.22 11.51
CA TRP A 48 -12.03 -12.39 11.87
C TRP A 48 -11.49 -13.74 11.39
N ARG A 49 -10.43 -13.69 10.61
CA ARG A 49 -9.66 -14.86 10.16
C ARG A 49 -8.19 -14.54 10.26
N LEU A 50 -7.38 -15.55 10.60
CA LEU A 50 -5.94 -15.38 10.64
C LEU A 50 -5.38 -15.37 9.20
N ILE A 51 -5.07 -14.17 8.73
CA ILE A 51 -4.46 -13.92 7.41
C ILE A 51 -3.16 -13.12 7.57
N GLY A 52 -2.25 -13.24 6.62
CA GLY A 52 -0.99 -12.48 6.61
C GLY A 52 -1.15 -11.06 6.07
N ASN A 53 -2.13 -10.28 6.58
CA ASN A 53 -2.45 -8.91 6.14
C ASN A 53 -3.32 -8.16 7.17
N LEU A 54 -2.93 -8.16 8.45
CA LEU A 54 -3.74 -7.62 9.56
C LEU A 54 -3.06 -6.48 10.34
N GLY A 55 -1.92 -5.97 9.88
CA GLY A 55 -1.11 -5.03 10.68
C GLY A 55 -1.89 -3.82 11.18
N ILE A 56 -2.48 -3.05 10.27
CA ILE A 56 -3.25 -1.86 10.63
C ILE A 56 -4.63 -2.23 11.17
N ASP A 57 -5.23 -3.32 10.70
CA ASP A 57 -6.51 -3.83 11.22
C ASP A 57 -6.47 -4.04 12.74
N LEU A 58 -5.34 -4.56 13.26
CA LEU A 58 -5.14 -4.75 14.69
C LEU A 58 -4.81 -3.45 15.43
N LEU A 59 -3.98 -2.57 14.80
CA LEU A 59 -3.56 -1.31 15.42
C LEU A 59 -4.70 -0.29 15.50
N VAL A 60 -5.60 -0.30 14.52
CA VAL A 60 -6.71 0.66 14.48
C VAL A 60 -7.70 0.45 15.61
N MET A 61 -7.87 -0.78 16.11
CA MET A 61 -8.82 -1.08 17.18
C MET A 61 -8.58 -0.26 18.46
N PRO A 62 -7.41 -0.35 19.11
CA PRO A 62 -7.16 0.42 20.32
C PRO A 62 -7.01 1.92 20.05
N LEU A 63 -6.44 2.32 18.90
CA LEU A 63 -6.21 3.72 18.58
C LEU A 63 -7.51 4.45 18.22
N ALA A 64 -8.42 3.80 17.48
CA ALA A 64 -9.70 4.41 17.14
C ALA A 64 -10.62 4.60 18.35
N ALA A 65 -10.50 3.75 19.38
CA ALA A 65 -11.22 3.92 20.63
C ALA A 65 -10.84 5.21 21.38
N VAL A 66 -9.60 5.71 21.17
CA VAL A 66 -9.09 6.93 21.83
C VAL A 66 -9.22 8.16 20.93
N PHE A 67 -8.88 8.02 19.64
CA PHE A 67 -8.71 9.16 18.72
C PHE A 67 -9.80 9.25 17.64
N GLY A 68 -10.69 8.27 17.56
CA GLY A 68 -11.58 8.10 16.39
C GLY A 68 -10.83 7.50 15.20
N LEU A 69 -11.59 6.98 14.21
CA LEU A 69 -11.00 6.19 13.11
C LEU A 69 -10.07 6.99 12.22
N GLU A 70 -10.47 8.19 11.77
CA GLU A 70 -9.69 8.95 10.78
C GLU A 70 -8.34 9.37 11.37
N LEU A 71 -8.32 9.93 12.60
CA LEU A 71 -7.07 10.31 13.25
C LEU A 71 -6.20 9.11 13.63
N ALA A 72 -6.79 8.00 14.07
CA ALA A 72 -6.05 6.77 14.36
C ALA A 72 -5.30 6.24 13.13
N VAL A 73 -5.98 6.18 11.98
CA VAL A 73 -5.38 5.75 10.72
C VAL A 73 -4.28 6.72 10.29
N LYS A 74 -4.53 8.04 10.35
CA LYS A 74 -3.52 9.07 10.05
C LYS A 74 -2.26 8.87 10.90
N LEU A 75 -2.40 8.71 12.21
CA LEU A 75 -1.28 8.51 13.14
C LEU A 75 -0.47 7.24 12.79
N ILE A 76 -1.15 6.13 12.48
CA ILE A 76 -0.46 4.89 12.05
C ILE A 76 0.30 5.13 10.75
N VAL A 77 -0.35 5.71 9.74
CA VAL A 77 0.23 5.91 8.40
C VAL A 77 1.44 6.84 8.44
N ILE A 78 1.42 7.90 9.25
CA ILE A 78 2.56 8.81 9.45
C ILE A 78 3.80 8.07 9.99
N THR A 79 3.62 7.03 10.81
CA THR A 79 4.76 6.28 11.36
C THR A 79 5.49 5.46 10.31
N ILE A 80 4.84 5.07 9.21
CA ILE A 80 5.42 4.15 8.20
C ILE A 80 6.67 4.72 7.53
N PRO A 81 6.66 5.94 6.95
CA PRO A 81 7.87 6.54 6.39
C PRO A 81 8.97 6.73 7.44
N ALA A 82 8.62 7.13 8.66
CA ALA A 82 9.58 7.32 9.74
C ALA A 82 10.28 6.00 10.12
N LEU A 83 9.53 4.92 10.29
CA LEU A 83 10.08 3.58 10.58
C LEU A 83 10.89 3.04 9.40
N THR A 84 10.48 3.29 8.16
CA THR A 84 11.23 2.89 6.96
C THR A 84 12.60 3.57 6.93
N VAL A 85 12.65 4.89 7.14
CA VAL A 85 13.91 5.65 7.20
C VAL A 85 14.77 5.19 8.37
N ALA A 86 14.18 5.00 9.55
CA ALA A 86 14.90 4.48 10.72
C ALA A 86 15.53 3.11 10.43
N GLY A 87 14.78 2.21 9.80
CA GLY A 87 15.24 0.88 9.42
C GLY A 87 16.39 0.91 8.42
N LEU A 88 16.27 1.70 7.33
CA LEU A 88 17.33 1.85 6.32
C LEU A 88 18.62 2.41 6.93
N LEU A 89 18.51 3.46 7.73
CA LEU A 89 19.68 4.09 8.37
C LEU A 89 20.28 3.19 9.45
N TRP A 90 19.47 2.42 10.17
CA TRP A 90 19.98 1.47 11.16
C TRP A 90 20.74 0.32 10.49
N VAL A 91 20.17 -0.29 9.44
CA VAL A 91 20.86 -1.32 8.65
C VAL A 91 22.20 -0.78 8.11
N ALA A 92 22.19 0.41 7.50
CA ALA A 92 23.42 1.03 7.01
C ALA A 92 24.45 1.21 8.13
N ARG A 93 24.05 1.68 9.32
CA ARG A 93 24.93 1.85 10.47
C ARG A 93 25.51 0.53 10.97
N GLU A 94 24.69 -0.54 11.08
CA GLU A 94 25.16 -1.85 11.56
C GLU A 94 26.15 -2.52 10.59
N VAL A 95 25.98 -2.28 9.29
CA VAL A 95 26.86 -2.86 8.25
C VAL A 95 28.17 -2.10 8.11
N HIS A 96 28.14 -0.76 8.23
CA HIS A 96 29.33 0.09 7.96
C HIS A 96 29.99 0.67 9.22
N GLY A 97 29.39 0.48 10.41
CA GLY A 97 29.83 1.14 11.66
C GLY A 97 29.44 2.62 11.73
N ARG A 98 29.10 3.23 10.61
CA ARG A 98 28.64 4.63 10.43
C ARG A 98 27.61 4.67 9.31
N ILE A 99 26.84 5.74 9.19
CA ILE A 99 25.94 5.94 8.07
C ILE A 99 26.73 6.52 6.90
N PRO A 100 26.91 5.78 5.78
CA PRO A 100 27.60 6.31 4.60
C PRO A 100 26.73 7.38 3.93
N PRO A 101 27.30 8.42 3.30
CA PRO A 101 26.55 9.49 2.64
C PRO A 101 25.55 8.98 1.60
N THR A 102 25.89 7.91 0.89
CA THR A 102 25.02 7.30 -0.12
C THR A 102 23.75 6.70 0.46
N ALA A 103 23.73 6.33 1.75
CA ALA A 103 22.52 5.85 2.41
C ALA A 103 21.42 6.93 2.47
N LEU A 104 21.77 8.20 2.38
CA LEU A 104 20.79 9.29 2.33
C LEU A 104 19.96 9.26 1.05
N PHE A 105 20.54 8.81 -0.09
CA PHE A 105 19.78 8.64 -1.33
C PHE A 105 18.67 7.57 -1.22
N ALA A 106 18.74 6.68 -0.23
CA ALA A 106 17.69 5.69 0.02
C ALA A 106 16.50 6.26 0.83
N VAL A 107 16.66 7.39 1.52
CA VAL A 107 15.62 7.99 2.38
C VAL A 107 14.32 8.29 1.63
N PRO A 108 14.31 8.89 0.42
CA PRO A 108 13.09 9.17 -0.32
C PRO A 108 12.27 7.94 -0.72
N PHE A 109 12.85 6.74 -0.70
CA PHE A 109 12.13 5.49 -0.94
C PHE A 109 11.14 5.14 0.20
N ALA A 110 11.11 5.90 1.29
CA ALA A 110 10.02 5.85 2.27
C ALA A 110 8.66 6.25 1.66
N TYR A 111 8.67 7.10 0.61
CA TYR A 111 7.52 7.47 -0.21
C TYR A 111 7.56 6.76 -1.57
N ASN A 112 7.81 5.46 -1.56
CA ASN A 112 7.80 4.65 -2.77
C ASN A 112 6.38 4.45 -3.33
N PHE A 113 6.30 4.06 -4.61
CA PHE A 113 5.03 3.91 -5.30
C PHE A 113 4.06 2.92 -4.64
N PRO A 114 4.45 1.72 -4.16
CA PRO A 114 3.57 0.84 -3.39
C PRO A 114 2.97 1.46 -2.12
N PHE A 115 3.72 2.31 -1.41
CA PHE A 115 3.19 3.05 -0.27
C PHE A 115 2.16 4.10 -0.72
N LEU A 116 2.46 4.87 -1.77
CA LEU A 116 1.56 5.88 -2.34
C LEU A 116 0.31 5.27 -2.98
N PHE A 117 0.43 4.02 -3.44
CA PHE A 117 -0.71 3.23 -3.91
C PHE A 117 -1.68 2.85 -2.77
N GLY A 118 -1.22 2.89 -1.52
CA GLY A 118 -2.06 2.61 -0.35
C GLY A 118 -1.89 1.22 0.25
N PHE A 119 -0.86 0.47 -0.12
CA PHE A 119 -0.55 -0.84 0.47
C PHE A 119 0.03 -0.69 1.88
N VAL A 120 -0.77 -0.15 2.79
CA VAL A 120 -0.31 0.32 4.11
C VAL A 120 0.11 -0.81 5.05
N ASN A 121 -0.61 -1.94 5.08
CA ASN A 121 -0.19 -3.13 5.86
C ASN A 121 1.16 -3.66 5.38
N TYR A 122 1.32 -3.75 4.06
CA TYR A 122 2.57 -4.15 3.44
C TYR A 122 3.70 -3.16 3.79
N ALA A 123 3.49 -1.85 3.62
CA ALA A 123 4.51 -0.83 3.87
C ALA A 123 4.95 -0.80 5.34
N LEU A 124 4.01 -0.96 6.28
CA LEU A 124 4.31 -1.11 7.71
C LEU A 124 5.16 -2.35 7.97
N SER A 125 4.78 -3.49 7.41
CA SER A 125 5.54 -4.75 7.58
C SER A 125 6.95 -4.66 7.00
N MET A 126 7.14 -3.98 5.85
CA MET A 126 8.47 -3.75 5.27
C MET A 126 9.34 -2.85 6.14
N ALA A 127 8.78 -1.79 6.72
CA ALA A 127 9.48 -0.92 7.67
C ALA A 127 9.94 -1.70 8.91
N LEU A 128 9.05 -2.52 9.47
CA LEU A 128 9.37 -3.40 10.60
C LEU A 128 10.40 -4.48 10.21
N ALA A 129 10.35 -5.01 8.98
CA ALA A 129 11.34 -5.98 8.48
C ALA A 129 12.75 -5.37 8.39
N LEU A 130 12.88 -4.11 7.96
CA LEU A 130 14.17 -3.41 7.96
C LEU A 130 14.70 -3.20 9.38
N LEU A 131 13.85 -2.86 10.34
CA LEU A 131 14.23 -2.75 11.75
C LEU A 131 14.64 -4.11 12.33
N ALA A 132 13.86 -5.16 12.06
CA ALA A 132 14.20 -6.52 12.49
C ALA A 132 15.50 -7.01 11.85
N PHE A 133 15.78 -6.65 10.59
CA PHE A 133 17.04 -6.95 9.93
C PHE A 133 18.23 -6.19 10.56
N GLY A 134 18.05 -4.91 10.91
CA GLY A 134 19.04 -4.16 11.69
C GLY A 134 19.36 -4.83 13.02
N LEU A 135 18.33 -5.30 13.73
CA LEU A 135 18.48 -6.08 14.98
C LEU A 135 19.19 -7.43 14.73
N TRP A 136 18.85 -8.13 13.65
CA TRP A 136 19.51 -9.37 13.23
C TRP A 136 21.01 -9.18 13.06
N LEU A 137 21.40 -8.13 12.32
CA LEU A 137 22.81 -7.80 12.07
C LEU A 137 23.54 -7.41 13.35
N ARG A 138 22.92 -6.60 14.22
CA ARG A 138 23.49 -6.16 15.48
C ARG A 138 23.77 -7.34 16.40
N LEU A 139 22.79 -8.20 16.63
CA LEU A 139 22.95 -9.38 17.50
C LEU A 139 23.95 -10.39 16.92
N ALA A 140 24.02 -10.51 15.58
CA ALA A 140 25.03 -11.30 14.93
C ALA A 140 26.46 -10.75 15.16
N ARG A 141 26.65 -9.42 15.08
CA ARG A 141 27.93 -8.76 15.33
C ARG A 141 28.37 -8.89 16.77
N LEU A 142 27.44 -8.81 17.71
CA LEU A 142 27.69 -8.97 19.15
C LEU A 142 27.85 -10.43 19.59
N GLY A 143 27.67 -11.41 18.70
CA GLY A 143 27.78 -12.83 19.03
C GLY A 143 26.55 -13.43 19.74
N HIS A 144 25.50 -12.65 19.97
CA HIS A 144 24.30 -13.06 20.71
C HIS A 144 23.32 -13.87 19.84
N THR A 145 23.80 -14.99 19.26
CA THR A 145 22.99 -15.78 18.29
C THR A 145 21.78 -16.47 18.93
N ARG A 146 21.86 -16.88 20.21
CA ARG A 146 20.71 -17.44 20.94
C ARG A 146 19.62 -16.40 21.19
N LEU A 147 20.00 -15.20 21.69
CA LEU A 147 19.08 -14.10 21.89
C LEU A 147 18.42 -13.68 20.56
N ARG A 148 19.22 -13.66 19.47
CA ARG A 148 18.70 -13.40 18.11
C ARG A 148 17.61 -14.40 17.75
N ALA A 149 17.84 -15.71 17.93
CA ALA A 149 16.84 -16.74 17.62
C ALA A 149 15.57 -16.55 18.48
N MET A 150 15.73 -16.32 19.79
CA MET A 150 14.60 -16.11 20.70
C MET A 150 13.74 -14.90 20.33
N LEU A 151 14.34 -13.79 19.92
CA LEU A 151 13.61 -12.58 19.52
C LEU A 151 12.98 -12.71 18.13
N MET A 152 13.65 -13.40 17.20
CA MET A 152 13.16 -13.54 15.83
C MET A 152 11.96 -14.48 15.72
N LEU A 153 11.78 -15.44 16.63
CA LEU A 153 10.60 -16.29 16.67
C LEU A 153 9.29 -15.46 16.75
N PRO A 154 9.04 -14.66 17.79
CA PRO A 154 7.82 -13.85 17.87
C PRO A 154 7.79 -12.71 16.82
N LEU A 155 8.95 -12.10 16.50
CA LEU A 155 9.01 -11.05 15.48
C LEU A 155 8.64 -11.57 14.09
N SER A 156 9.00 -12.80 13.74
CA SER A 156 8.61 -13.39 12.45
C SER A 156 7.10 -13.57 12.33
N VAL A 157 6.44 -14.00 13.41
CA VAL A 157 4.98 -14.12 13.49
C VAL A 157 4.32 -12.74 13.39
N LEU A 158 4.82 -11.76 14.15
CA LEU A 158 4.31 -10.39 14.11
C LEU A 158 4.40 -9.79 12.70
N LEU A 159 5.54 -9.96 12.03
CA LEU A 159 5.76 -9.48 10.66
C LEU A 159 4.80 -10.14 9.67
N TRP A 160 4.60 -11.46 9.80
CA TRP A 160 3.68 -12.18 8.92
C TRP A 160 2.24 -11.76 9.16
N VAL A 161 1.81 -11.63 10.40
CA VAL A 161 0.47 -11.12 10.75
C VAL A 161 0.28 -9.70 10.20
N CYS A 162 1.29 -8.84 10.30
CA CYS A 162 1.25 -7.51 9.73
C CYS A 162 1.08 -7.56 8.21
N HIS A 163 2.00 -8.23 7.52
CA HIS A 163 1.89 -8.58 6.10
C HIS A 163 2.99 -9.59 5.70
N ALA A 164 2.61 -10.64 5.01
CA ALA A 164 3.51 -11.74 4.62
C ALA A 164 4.77 -11.30 3.86
N PHE A 165 4.70 -10.20 3.08
CA PHE A 165 5.85 -9.66 2.34
C PHE A 165 7.01 -9.21 3.23
N GLY A 166 6.73 -8.52 4.33
CA GLY A 166 7.79 -8.09 5.26
C GLY A 166 8.50 -9.25 5.89
N TRP A 167 7.76 -10.31 6.29
CA TRP A 167 8.35 -11.54 6.77
C TRP A 167 9.23 -12.22 5.71
N GLY A 168 8.72 -12.39 4.47
CA GLY A 168 9.48 -12.98 3.37
C GLY A 168 10.75 -12.19 3.04
N THR A 169 10.65 -10.85 3.01
CA THR A 169 11.80 -9.96 2.78
C THR A 169 12.83 -10.09 3.90
N LEU A 170 12.42 -10.14 5.17
CA LEU A 170 13.34 -10.40 6.28
C LEU A 170 14.06 -11.73 6.11
N GLY A 171 13.34 -12.78 5.69
CA GLY A 171 13.93 -14.10 5.40
C GLY A 171 15.05 -14.03 4.36
N VAL A 172 14.81 -13.34 3.26
CA VAL A 172 15.80 -13.16 2.18
C VAL A 172 17.02 -12.36 2.68
N LEU A 173 16.80 -11.25 3.37
CA LEU A 173 17.87 -10.40 3.91
C LEU A 173 18.70 -11.13 4.97
N ALA A 174 18.05 -11.84 5.88
CA ALA A 174 18.71 -12.59 6.95
C ALA A 174 19.53 -13.76 6.38
N PHE A 175 18.95 -14.52 5.44
CA PHE A 175 19.65 -15.64 4.80
C PHE A 175 20.88 -15.17 4.04
N SER A 176 20.76 -14.15 3.19
CA SER A 176 21.87 -13.63 2.39
C SER A 176 23.01 -13.11 3.26
N ALA A 177 22.69 -12.35 4.32
CA ALA A 177 23.69 -11.84 5.26
C ALA A 177 24.37 -12.96 6.06
N GLU A 178 23.62 -13.97 6.49
CA GLU A 178 24.19 -15.11 7.22
C GLU A 178 25.03 -16.02 6.30
N LEU A 179 24.62 -16.21 5.04
CA LEU A 179 25.39 -16.95 4.04
C LEU A 179 26.80 -16.33 3.88
N VAL A 180 26.86 -15.02 3.67
CA VAL A 180 28.14 -14.29 3.55
C VAL A 180 28.96 -14.45 4.84
N ARG A 181 28.34 -14.28 6.00
CA ARG A 181 28.99 -14.42 7.30
C ARG A 181 29.59 -15.80 7.51
N GLN A 182 28.89 -16.87 7.09
CA GLN A 182 29.38 -18.25 7.23
C GLN A 182 30.49 -18.55 6.21
N PHE A 183 30.38 -17.99 5.01
CA PHE A 183 31.41 -18.08 4.01
C PHE A 183 32.71 -17.37 4.46
N ASP A 184 32.60 -16.18 5.06
CA ASP A 184 33.72 -15.41 5.62
C ASP A 184 34.42 -16.12 6.80
N ARG A 185 33.72 -17.09 7.43
CA ARG A 185 34.30 -17.97 8.45
C ARG A 185 35.02 -19.20 7.88
N GLY A 186 35.25 -19.23 6.57
CA GLY A 186 36.00 -20.27 5.88
C GLY A 186 35.17 -21.52 5.52
N ARG A 187 33.84 -21.47 5.63
CA ARG A 187 33.00 -22.61 5.20
C ARG A 187 32.86 -22.60 3.67
N GLY A 188 32.87 -23.77 3.04
CA GLY A 188 32.49 -23.87 1.64
C GLY A 188 31.05 -23.42 1.40
N LEU A 189 30.72 -22.98 0.18
CA LEU A 189 29.44 -22.34 -0.16
C LEU A 189 28.22 -23.19 0.25
N PHE A 190 28.26 -24.49 0.00
CA PHE A 190 27.17 -25.41 0.37
C PHE A 190 26.97 -25.47 1.89
N MET A 191 28.04 -25.64 2.65
CA MET A 191 27.98 -25.72 4.11
C MET A 191 27.60 -24.36 4.71
N ALA A 192 28.06 -23.23 4.12
CA ALA A 192 27.65 -21.90 4.52
C ALA A 192 26.14 -21.70 4.31
N GLY A 193 25.59 -22.20 3.20
CA GLY A 193 24.15 -22.19 2.92
C GLY A 193 23.32 -22.99 3.91
N LEU A 194 23.77 -24.23 4.25
CA LEU A 194 23.07 -25.04 5.25
C LEU A 194 23.05 -24.38 6.63
N VAL A 195 24.19 -23.85 7.07
CA VAL A 195 24.29 -23.16 8.37
C VAL A 195 23.49 -21.85 8.37
N ALA A 196 23.48 -21.12 7.25
CA ALA A 196 22.62 -19.92 7.10
C ALA A 196 21.13 -20.31 7.20
N ALA A 197 20.70 -21.37 6.51
CA ALA A 197 19.34 -21.89 6.60
C ALA A 197 18.99 -22.30 8.04
N TRP A 198 19.89 -23.00 8.72
CA TRP A 198 19.72 -23.36 10.14
C TRP A 198 19.48 -22.14 11.04
N HIS A 199 20.28 -21.09 10.88
CA HIS A 199 20.07 -19.85 11.63
C HIS A 199 18.75 -19.18 11.30
N CYS A 200 18.26 -19.30 10.07
CA CYS A 200 16.99 -18.73 9.61
C CYS A 200 15.76 -19.54 10.06
N LEU A 201 15.92 -20.74 10.65
CA LEU A 201 14.79 -21.50 11.20
C LEU A 201 14.02 -20.72 12.28
N ALA A 202 14.64 -19.77 12.96
CA ALA A 202 13.96 -18.84 13.86
C ALA A 202 12.89 -17.96 13.15
N LEU A 203 12.93 -17.86 11.82
CA LEU A 203 11.94 -17.14 11.01
C LEU A 203 10.89 -18.09 10.38
N ALA A 204 10.93 -19.37 10.67
CA ALA A 204 10.05 -20.37 10.05
C ALA A 204 8.62 -20.49 10.63
N PRO A 205 8.28 -20.06 11.87
CA PRO A 205 6.94 -20.25 12.42
C PRO A 205 5.79 -19.80 11.51
N PRO A 206 5.89 -18.70 10.74
CA PRO A 206 4.83 -18.30 9.81
C PRO A 206 4.53 -19.31 8.71
N ILE A 207 5.45 -20.22 8.38
CA ILE A 207 5.20 -21.29 7.39
C ILE A 207 4.05 -22.17 7.87
N ALA A 208 4.04 -22.54 9.16
CA ALA A 208 2.94 -23.32 9.73
C ALA A 208 1.61 -22.54 9.67
N LEU A 209 1.64 -21.22 9.96
CA LEU A 209 0.45 -20.37 9.86
C LEU A 209 -0.05 -20.25 8.41
N MET A 210 0.84 -20.18 7.42
CA MET A 210 0.49 -20.17 6.00
C MET A 210 -0.15 -21.49 5.56
N LEU A 211 0.33 -22.61 6.06
CA LEU A 211 -0.25 -23.93 5.76
C LEU A 211 -1.66 -24.05 6.34
N LEU A 212 -1.87 -23.60 7.58
CA LEU A 212 -3.18 -23.54 8.22
C LEU A 212 -4.15 -22.59 7.47
N TRP A 213 -3.67 -21.42 7.08
CA TRP A 213 -4.45 -20.47 6.30
C TRP A 213 -4.86 -21.03 4.93
N ARG A 214 -3.95 -21.71 4.23
CA ARG A 214 -4.22 -22.32 2.93
C ARG A 214 -5.26 -23.45 3.01
N SER A 215 -5.28 -24.20 4.10
CA SER A 215 -6.25 -25.28 4.34
C SER A 215 -7.68 -24.77 4.56
N SER A 216 -7.87 -23.49 4.90
CA SER A 216 -9.18 -22.85 5.12
C SER A 216 -9.94 -22.48 3.83
N GLY A 217 -9.48 -22.94 2.66
CA GLY A 217 -10.22 -22.81 1.39
C GLY A 217 -9.97 -21.55 0.57
N SER A 218 -8.91 -20.79 0.86
CA SER A 218 -8.52 -19.63 0.04
C SER A 218 -7.97 -20.08 -1.33
N ARG A 219 -8.81 -20.03 -2.37
CA ARG A 219 -8.45 -20.37 -3.76
C ARG A 219 -8.04 -19.14 -4.56
N GLY A 220 -7.07 -18.37 -4.07
CA GLY A 220 -6.50 -17.27 -4.85
C GLY A 220 -5.66 -17.79 -6.01
N VAL A 221 -5.86 -17.25 -7.21
CA VAL A 221 -5.05 -17.56 -8.40
C VAL A 221 -3.66 -16.94 -8.24
N THR A 222 -2.61 -17.70 -8.59
CA THR A 222 -1.25 -17.18 -8.76
C THR A 222 -0.92 -17.25 -10.25
N ALA A 223 -0.62 -16.11 -10.87
CA ALA A 223 -0.50 -15.98 -12.32
C ALA A 223 0.43 -14.83 -12.74
N ASP A 224 0.66 -14.72 -14.03
CA ASP A 224 1.47 -13.68 -14.66
C ASP A 224 2.93 -13.72 -14.19
N TYR A 225 3.56 -14.89 -14.42
CA TYR A 225 4.97 -15.14 -14.14
C TYR A 225 5.85 -14.51 -15.21
N LEU A 226 7.04 -14.05 -14.79
CA LEU A 226 8.10 -13.57 -15.69
C LEU A 226 7.66 -12.47 -16.67
N ASN A 227 6.73 -11.64 -16.29
CA ASN A 227 6.30 -10.48 -17.08
C ASN A 227 7.38 -9.39 -16.99
N PHE A 228 8.37 -9.44 -17.89
CA PHE A 228 9.52 -8.55 -17.89
C PHE A 228 9.15 -7.08 -18.14
N ASP A 229 8.14 -6.83 -18.97
CA ASP A 229 7.66 -5.48 -19.24
C ASP A 229 7.10 -4.84 -17.95
N ALA A 230 6.25 -5.58 -17.23
CA ALA A 230 5.74 -5.13 -15.94
C ALA A 230 6.87 -4.90 -14.92
N LYS A 231 7.89 -5.78 -14.86
CA LYS A 231 9.02 -5.62 -13.96
C LYS A 231 9.85 -4.38 -14.26
N LEU A 232 10.08 -4.10 -15.53
CA LEU A 232 10.78 -2.88 -15.95
C LEU A 232 9.96 -1.63 -15.59
N ASP A 233 8.65 -1.67 -15.82
CA ASP A 233 7.76 -0.59 -15.44
C ASP A 233 7.74 -0.37 -13.92
N TRP A 234 7.75 -1.43 -13.10
CA TRP A 234 7.82 -1.30 -11.64
C TRP A 234 9.12 -0.68 -11.16
N LEU A 235 10.25 -0.99 -11.79
CA LEU A 235 11.52 -0.32 -11.49
C LEU A 235 11.46 1.15 -11.87
N ARG A 236 10.94 1.47 -13.08
CA ARG A 236 10.75 2.85 -13.56
C ARG A 236 9.83 3.65 -12.64
N MET A 237 8.82 3.01 -12.06
CA MET A 237 7.82 3.62 -11.19
C MET A 237 8.19 3.59 -9.69
N ALA A 238 9.38 3.14 -9.30
CA ALA A 238 9.75 2.97 -7.89
C ALA A 238 9.60 4.25 -7.05
N LEU A 239 9.83 5.43 -7.64
CA LEU A 239 9.64 6.76 -7.02
C LEU A 239 8.47 7.55 -7.65
N ARG A 240 7.55 6.89 -8.36
CA ARG A 240 6.40 7.52 -9.00
C ARG A 240 5.51 8.19 -7.96
N ASP A 241 5.18 9.48 -8.21
CA ASP A 241 4.23 10.25 -7.44
C ASP A 241 3.37 11.13 -8.38
N ARG A 242 3.80 12.35 -8.66
CA ARG A 242 2.97 13.31 -9.38
C ARG A 242 3.61 13.84 -10.67
N TRP A 243 4.91 14.10 -10.67
CA TRP A 243 5.61 14.74 -11.79
C TRP A 243 6.54 13.76 -12.47
N GLU A 244 6.13 13.24 -13.63
CA GLU A 244 6.83 12.14 -14.32
C GLU A 244 8.32 12.44 -14.54
N TYR A 245 8.66 13.55 -15.15
CA TYR A 245 10.06 13.90 -15.44
C TYR A 245 10.90 14.08 -14.17
N PHE A 246 10.33 14.70 -13.15
CA PHE A 246 10.99 14.87 -11.86
C PHE A 246 11.21 13.53 -11.17
N ASP A 247 10.19 12.68 -11.09
CA ASP A 247 10.25 11.38 -10.45
C ASP A 247 11.27 10.46 -11.15
N GLN A 248 11.26 10.44 -12.48
CA GLN A 248 12.22 9.66 -13.29
C GLN A 248 13.65 10.21 -13.20
N THR A 249 13.82 11.53 -13.17
CA THR A 249 15.13 12.15 -12.95
C THR A 249 15.70 11.80 -11.59
N CYS A 250 14.87 11.83 -10.55
CA CYS A 250 15.27 11.41 -9.21
C CYS A 250 15.66 9.93 -9.17
N LEU A 251 14.92 9.06 -9.84
CA LEU A 251 15.26 7.65 -9.94
C LEU A 251 16.54 7.43 -10.73
N ALA A 252 16.70 8.13 -11.87
CA ALA A 252 17.92 8.08 -12.68
C ALA A 252 19.15 8.53 -11.90
N LEU A 253 19.03 9.56 -11.04
CA LEU A 253 20.10 9.99 -10.16
C LEU A 253 20.52 8.89 -9.19
N THR A 254 19.55 8.17 -8.59
CA THR A 254 19.86 7.02 -7.71
C THR A 254 20.55 5.89 -8.47
N GLY A 255 20.08 5.60 -9.69
CA GLY A 255 20.73 4.65 -10.61
C GLY A 255 22.15 5.06 -10.97
N LEU A 256 22.37 6.35 -11.24
CA LEU A 256 23.70 6.90 -11.53
C LEU A 256 24.65 6.76 -10.32
N VAL A 257 24.17 6.98 -9.10
CA VAL A 257 24.96 6.78 -7.86
C VAL A 257 25.37 5.31 -7.71
N ILE A 258 24.45 4.36 -7.98
CA ILE A 258 24.76 2.93 -7.94
C ILE A 258 25.76 2.58 -9.04
N PHE A 259 25.52 3.04 -10.28
CA PHE A 259 26.40 2.80 -11.42
C PHE A 259 27.81 3.36 -11.17
N TRP A 260 27.91 4.61 -10.68
CA TRP A 260 29.18 5.21 -10.28
C TRP A 260 29.93 4.36 -9.25
N ALA A 261 29.22 3.84 -8.24
CA ALA A 261 29.83 2.95 -7.26
C ALA A 261 30.32 1.63 -7.87
N MET A 262 29.62 1.09 -8.87
CA MET A 262 29.99 -0.15 -9.57
C MET A 262 31.27 0.01 -10.41
N VAL A 263 31.43 1.15 -11.10
CA VAL A 263 32.58 1.38 -11.98
C VAL A 263 33.78 1.97 -11.24
N SER A 264 33.60 2.49 -10.04
CA SER A 264 34.64 3.11 -9.23
C SER A 264 35.62 2.07 -8.69
N ARG A 265 36.91 2.23 -8.96
CA ARG A 265 37.96 1.38 -8.37
C ARG A 265 38.20 1.64 -6.87
N ARG A 266 37.67 2.74 -6.33
CA ARG A 266 37.88 3.17 -4.93
C ARG A 266 36.73 2.92 -4.01
N ILE A 267 35.56 2.53 -4.53
CA ILE A 267 34.34 2.32 -3.78
C ILE A 267 33.98 0.86 -3.92
N HIS A 268 33.47 0.28 -2.85
CA HIS A 268 33.13 -1.12 -2.80
C HIS A 268 31.67 -1.27 -2.35
N PHE A 269 31.13 -2.47 -2.46
CA PHE A 269 29.83 -2.82 -1.86
C PHE A 269 30.09 -3.68 -0.62
N SER A 270 29.28 -3.47 0.42
CA SER A 270 29.23 -4.41 1.52
C SER A 270 28.78 -5.79 1.00
N ARG A 271 29.55 -6.82 1.26
CA ARG A 271 29.28 -8.20 0.80
C ARG A 271 27.91 -8.69 1.28
N ASN A 272 27.55 -8.38 2.53
CA ASN A 272 26.24 -8.76 3.09
C ASN A 272 25.08 -8.13 2.31
N LEU A 273 25.13 -6.82 2.09
CA LEU A 273 24.04 -6.13 1.38
C LEU A 273 24.08 -6.36 -0.13
N ALA A 274 25.26 -6.56 -0.72
CA ALA A 274 25.38 -6.95 -2.13
C ALA A 274 24.73 -8.32 -2.37
N ALA A 275 24.98 -9.29 -1.49
CA ALA A 275 24.27 -10.57 -1.51
C ALA A 275 22.77 -10.40 -1.30
N SER A 276 22.34 -9.50 -0.39
CA SER A 276 20.93 -9.19 -0.20
C SER A 276 20.28 -8.60 -1.46
N VAL A 277 20.95 -7.69 -2.17
CA VAL A 277 20.47 -7.16 -3.46
C VAL A 277 20.36 -8.26 -4.50
N LEU A 278 21.37 -9.13 -4.61
CA LEU A 278 21.32 -10.27 -5.54
C LEU A 278 20.12 -11.18 -5.26
N PHE A 279 19.94 -11.63 -4.02
CA PHE A 279 18.83 -12.52 -3.65
C PHE A 279 17.46 -11.83 -3.82
N LEU A 280 17.33 -10.55 -3.44
CA LEU A 280 16.11 -9.78 -3.70
C LEU A 280 15.83 -9.65 -5.19
N SER A 281 16.87 -9.45 -6.03
CA SER A 281 16.72 -9.40 -7.49
C SER A 281 16.23 -10.72 -8.06
N LEU A 282 16.78 -11.84 -7.59
CA LEU A 282 16.33 -13.17 -7.98
C LEU A 282 14.85 -13.42 -7.58
N VAL A 283 14.48 -13.03 -6.35
CA VAL A 283 13.10 -13.12 -5.88
C VAL A 283 12.20 -12.21 -6.70
N PHE A 284 12.60 -10.96 -6.97
CA PHE A 284 11.84 -10.02 -7.80
C PHE A 284 11.58 -10.57 -9.20
N MET A 285 12.60 -11.18 -9.82
CA MET A 285 12.46 -11.80 -11.14
C MET A 285 11.54 -13.03 -11.13
N ALA A 286 11.62 -13.85 -10.09
CA ALA A 286 10.82 -15.08 -9.95
C ALA A 286 9.38 -14.81 -9.49
N LEU A 287 9.14 -13.69 -8.79
CA LEU A 287 7.85 -13.38 -8.19
C LEU A 287 6.80 -13.10 -9.29
N PRO A 288 5.65 -13.81 -9.32
CA PRO A 288 4.57 -13.50 -10.23
C PRO A 288 3.89 -12.18 -9.85
N ARG A 289 3.23 -11.56 -10.82
CA ARG A 289 2.48 -10.30 -10.62
C ARG A 289 1.26 -10.49 -9.72
N ILE A 290 0.60 -11.64 -9.81
CA ILE A 290 -0.57 -12.01 -9.01
C ILE A 290 -0.18 -13.16 -8.10
N VAL A 291 -0.34 -13.00 -6.78
CA VAL A 291 -0.08 -14.02 -5.77
C VAL A 291 -1.31 -14.19 -4.89
N PHE A 292 -1.91 -15.38 -4.90
CA PHE A 292 -3.13 -15.70 -4.14
C PHE A 292 -4.28 -14.70 -4.39
N GLY A 293 -4.43 -14.23 -5.63
CA GLY A 293 -5.43 -13.25 -6.02
C GLY A 293 -5.06 -11.79 -5.73
N SER A 294 -3.99 -11.53 -4.98
CA SER A 294 -3.48 -10.17 -4.76
C SER A 294 -2.63 -9.71 -5.94
N ALA A 295 -3.05 -8.64 -6.60
CA ALA A 295 -2.32 -8.05 -7.71
C ALA A 295 -1.07 -7.28 -7.27
N TYR A 296 -0.16 -7.03 -8.22
CA TYR A 296 1.04 -6.20 -8.06
C TYR A 296 2.02 -6.70 -6.98
N ALA A 297 2.17 -8.03 -6.86
CA ALA A 297 3.07 -8.61 -5.87
C ALA A 297 4.54 -8.25 -6.14
N ASP A 298 4.98 -8.29 -7.39
CA ASP A 298 6.33 -7.94 -7.81
C ASP A 298 6.63 -6.43 -7.71
N MET A 299 5.65 -5.55 -7.96
CA MET A 299 5.77 -4.10 -7.75
C MET A 299 6.32 -3.75 -6.37
N ARG A 300 5.94 -4.54 -5.36
CA ARG A 300 6.28 -4.29 -3.96
C ARG A 300 7.77 -4.39 -3.65
N LEU A 301 8.55 -5.19 -4.40
CA LEU A 301 10.00 -5.33 -4.15
C LEU A 301 10.85 -4.31 -4.89
N ALA A 302 10.40 -3.76 -6.01
CA ALA A 302 11.17 -2.87 -6.87
C ALA A 302 11.85 -1.69 -6.13
N PRO A 303 11.15 -0.91 -5.27
CA PRO A 303 11.79 0.20 -4.55
C PRO A 303 12.87 -0.26 -3.55
N TYR A 304 12.67 -1.41 -2.92
CA TYR A 304 13.60 -1.92 -1.92
C TYR A 304 14.87 -2.48 -2.52
N LEU A 305 14.84 -2.98 -3.76
CA LEU A 305 16.04 -3.32 -4.52
C LEU A 305 16.98 -2.13 -4.64
N VAL A 306 16.44 -0.99 -5.07
CA VAL A 306 17.22 0.25 -5.25
C VAL A 306 17.68 0.79 -3.89
N ALA A 307 16.80 0.84 -2.90
CA ALA A 307 17.14 1.34 -1.57
C ALA A 307 18.25 0.51 -0.90
N VAL A 308 18.17 -0.82 -0.97
CA VAL A 308 19.20 -1.71 -0.40
C VAL A 308 20.53 -1.59 -1.18
N ALA A 309 20.49 -1.44 -2.52
CA ALA A 309 21.68 -1.21 -3.32
C ALA A 309 22.40 0.09 -2.92
N LEU A 310 21.65 1.17 -2.66
CA LEU A 310 22.22 2.46 -2.21
C LEU A 310 22.89 2.36 -0.85
N ILE A 311 22.25 1.67 0.12
CA ILE A 311 22.84 1.49 1.45
C ILE A 311 23.96 0.44 1.47
N ALA A 312 24.10 -0.38 0.40
CA ALA A 312 25.18 -1.35 0.27
C ALA A 312 26.52 -0.69 -0.08
N ILE A 313 26.53 0.54 -0.60
CA ILE A 313 27.73 1.25 -1.04
C ILE A 313 28.64 1.57 0.15
N ARG A 314 29.89 1.10 0.08
CA ARG A 314 30.89 1.22 1.14
C ARG A 314 32.04 2.12 0.72
N PHE A 315 32.34 3.08 1.57
CA PHE A 315 33.52 3.94 1.43
C PHE A 315 34.66 3.37 2.30
N PRO A 316 35.80 2.99 1.71
CA PRO A 316 36.96 2.53 2.47
C PRO A 316 37.56 3.66 3.32
N GLU A 317 38.40 3.28 4.26
CA GLU A 317 39.19 4.21 5.06
C GLU A 317 40.19 4.96 4.15
N GLY A 318 40.45 6.26 4.46
CA GLY A 318 41.34 7.08 3.69
C GLY A 318 40.77 7.92 2.55
N ILE A 319 39.43 7.83 2.32
CA ILE A 319 38.76 8.76 1.38
C ILE A 319 38.80 10.18 1.95
N ARG A 320 39.13 11.15 1.11
CA ARG A 320 39.22 12.57 1.48
C ARG A 320 37.94 13.04 2.15
N PRO A 321 37.99 13.64 3.37
CA PRO A 321 36.82 14.12 4.09
C PRO A 321 35.97 15.13 3.30
N GLY A 322 36.60 15.99 2.51
CA GLY A 322 35.92 16.95 1.63
C GLY A 322 35.04 16.28 0.58
N PHE A 323 35.49 15.18 0.00
CA PHE A 323 34.69 14.40 -0.95
C PHE A 323 33.45 13.78 -0.26
N MET A 324 33.64 13.19 0.91
CA MET A 324 32.54 12.63 1.69
C MET A 324 31.49 13.69 2.07
N LYS A 325 31.95 14.88 2.46
CA LYS A 325 31.07 16.03 2.73
C LYS A 325 30.32 16.47 1.47
N GLY A 326 30.96 16.50 0.32
CA GLY A 326 30.33 16.82 -0.96
C GLY A 326 29.21 15.83 -1.33
N VAL A 327 29.49 14.52 -1.24
CA VAL A 327 28.47 13.48 -1.47
C VAL A 327 27.31 13.61 -0.45
N ALA A 328 27.62 13.87 0.82
CA ALA A 328 26.60 14.06 1.85
C ALA A 328 25.73 15.29 1.58
N ALA A 329 26.31 16.40 1.12
CA ALA A 329 25.58 17.62 0.79
C ALA A 329 24.62 17.40 -0.40
N VAL A 330 25.08 16.73 -1.46
CA VAL A 330 24.23 16.37 -2.62
C VAL A 330 23.10 15.42 -2.19
N ALA A 331 23.42 14.41 -1.39
CA ALA A 331 22.43 13.47 -0.92
C ALA A 331 21.39 14.13 0.00
N LEU A 332 21.82 15.05 0.88
CA LEU A 332 20.91 15.82 1.73
C LEU A 332 20.03 16.75 0.89
N ALA A 333 20.58 17.45 -0.09
CA ALA A 333 19.80 18.26 -1.03
C ALA A 333 18.75 17.42 -1.75
N PHE A 334 19.11 16.22 -2.21
CA PHE A 334 18.19 15.26 -2.82
C PHE A 334 17.04 14.88 -1.87
N VAL A 335 17.35 14.56 -0.60
CA VAL A 335 16.31 14.25 0.43
C VAL A 335 15.38 15.44 0.62
N LEU A 336 15.92 16.65 0.79
CA LEU A 336 15.12 17.85 1.05
C LEU A 336 14.20 18.18 -0.13
N VAL A 337 14.72 18.14 -1.36
CA VAL A 337 13.96 18.39 -2.59
C VAL A 337 12.85 17.35 -2.75
N ARG A 338 13.14 16.05 -2.56
CA ARG A 338 12.12 14.99 -2.63
C ARG A 338 11.07 15.11 -1.53
N THR A 339 11.47 15.45 -0.30
CA THR A 339 10.53 15.65 0.80
C THR A 339 9.63 16.86 0.55
N ALA A 340 10.18 17.97 0.05
CA ALA A 340 9.39 19.14 -0.33
C ALA A 340 8.39 18.81 -1.45
N ALA A 341 8.83 18.11 -2.50
CA ALA A 341 7.96 17.68 -3.58
C ALA A 341 6.84 16.74 -3.08
N ALA A 342 7.18 15.74 -2.25
CA ALA A 342 6.18 14.87 -1.65
C ALA A 342 5.17 15.65 -0.78
N THR A 343 5.63 16.64 -0.01
CA THR A 343 4.76 17.52 0.79
C THR A 343 3.78 18.30 -0.10
N VAL A 344 4.29 18.93 -1.14
CA VAL A 344 3.44 19.67 -2.12
C VAL A 344 2.46 18.72 -2.78
N SER A 345 2.90 17.54 -3.19
CA SER A 345 2.04 16.51 -3.79
C SER A 345 0.90 16.12 -2.85
N MET A 346 1.21 15.82 -1.57
CA MET A 346 0.20 15.47 -0.56
C MET A 346 -0.83 16.59 -0.36
N VAL A 347 -0.39 17.85 -0.25
CA VAL A 347 -1.29 19.01 -0.13
C VAL A 347 -2.21 19.17 -1.35
N LEU A 348 -1.70 18.93 -2.57
CA LEU A 348 -2.52 19.03 -3.78
C LEU A 348 -3.55 17.89 -3.89
N TYR A 349 -3.21 16.68 -3.46
CA TYR A 349 -4.16 15.57 -3.41
C TYR A 349 -5.19 15.74 -2.28
N ASP A 350 -4.78 16.24 -1.13
CA ASP A 350 -5.65 16.59 0.00
C ASP A 350 -6.75 17.57 -0.41
N ARG A 351 -6.37 18.65 -1.09
CA ARG A 351 -7.34 19.60 -1.66
C ARG A 351 -8.34 18.93 -2.63
N SER A 352 -7.91 17.90 -3.35
CA SER A 352 -8.81 17.14 -4.23
C SER A 352 -9.75 16.24 -3.41
N PHE A 353 -9.26 15.63 -2.34
CA PHE A 353 -10.06 14.85 -1.40
C PHE A 353 -11.12 15.74 -0.74
N ASP A 354 -10.72 16.85 -0.13
CA ASP A 354 -11.64 17.77 0.56
C ASP A 354 -12.77 18.24 -0.33
N ARG A 355 -12.42 18.67 -1.56
CA ARG A 355 -13.44 19.10 -2.53
C ARG A 355 -14.47 18.03 -2.82
N ASN A 356 -14.06 16.77 -2.97
CA ASN A 356 -14.98 15.68 -3.27
C ASN A 356 -15.73 15.20 -2.02
N LEU A 357 -15.05 15.10 -0.87
CA LEU A 357 -15.64 14.64 0.38
C LEU A 357 -16.78 15.54 0.90
N ALA A 358 -16.82 16.82 0.51
CA ALA A 358 -17.92 17.72 0.82
C ALA A 358 -19.28 17.21 0.29
N ALA A 359 -19.31 16.35 -0.72
CA ALA A 359 -20.52 15.68 -1.20
C ALA A 359 -21.21 14.87 -0.08
N LEU A 360 -20.42 14.28 0.82
CA LEU A 360 -20.91 13.42 1.88
C LEU A 360 -21.75 14.17 2.93
N ASP A 361 -21.63 15.49 3.02
CA ASP A 361 -22.46 16.32 3.92
C ASP A 361 -23.95 16.30 3.51
N HIS A 362 -24.21 15.98 2.25
CA HIS A 362 -25.56 15.85 1.68
C HIS A 362 -26.09 14.40 1.70
N VAL A 363 -25.31 13.43 2.19
CA VAL A 363 -25.70 12.01 2.27
C VAL A 363 -26.12 11.67 3.69
N PRO A 364 -27.37 11.25 3.93
CA PRO A 364 -27.83 10.83 5.25
C PRO A 364 -27.10 9.57 5.75
N PRO A 365 -27.02 9.36 7.07
CA PRO A 365 -26.52 8.12 7.64
C PRO A 365 -27.35 6.91 7.14
N GLY A 366 -26.64 5.81 6.81
CA GLY A 366 -27.26 4.57 6.35
C GLY A 366 -27.77 4.61 4.91
N ALA A 367 -27.52 5.67 4.13
CA ALA A 367 -27.98 5.78 2.74
C ALA A 367 -27.36 4.71 1.83
N ARG A 368 -28.07 4.40 0.74
CA ARG A 368 -27.60 3.51 -0.33
C ARG A 368 -26.96 4.36 -1.42
N LEU A 369 -25.64 4.37 -1.46
CA LEU A 369 -24.86 5.19 -2.39
C LEU A 369 -24.19 4.31 -3.45
N VAL A 370 -24.44 4.59 -4.72
CA VAL A 370 -23.57 4.12 -5.81
C VAL A 370 -22.62 5.23 -6.22
N SER A 371 -21.38 4.88 -6.43
CA SER A 371 -20.36 5.85 -6.86
C SER A 371 -19.77 5.43 -8.18
N PHE A 372 -19.46 6.42 -9.05
CA PHE A 372 -18.76 6.21 -10.31
C PHE A 372 -17.57 7.16 -10.37
N VAL A 373 -16.38 6.59 -10.37
CA VAL A 373 -15.10 7.31 -10.37
C VAL A 373 -14.48 7.25 -11.75
N GLY A 374 -14.21 8.41 -12.33
CA GLY A 374 -13.60 8.51 -13.65
C GLY A 374 -12.18 7.97 -13.69
N ARG A 375 -11.89 7.10 -14.66
CA ARG A 375 -10.57 6.55 -14.92
C ARG A 375 -10.26 6.51 -16.41
N ASN A 376 -9.01 6.73 -16.76
CA ASN A 376 -8.55 6.56 -18.14
C ASN A 376 -8.09 5.11 -18.39
N CYS A 377 -8.30 4.58 -19.59
CA CYS A 377 -7.80 3.25 -19.99
C CYS A 377 -6.27 3.13 -19.83
N ARG A 378 -5.55 4.21 -20.04
CA ARG A 378 -4.12 4.33 -19.72
C ARG A 378 -3.97 5.31 -18.57
N GLU A 379 -3.57 4.79 -17.44
CA GLU A 379 -3.39 5.59 -16.24
C GLU A 379 -2.28 6.64 -16.45
N PRO A 380 -2.57 7.95 -16.29
CA PRO A 380 -1.55 8.98 -16.35
C PRO A 380 -0.55 8.81 -15.20
N TRP A 381 0.66 9.38 -15.36
CA TRP A 381 1.67 9.28 -14.31
C TRP A 381 1.16 9.81 -12.96
N ALA A 382 0.52 10.97 -12.94
CA ALA A 382 -0.18 11.51 -11.79
C ALA A 382 -1.55 10.85 -11.66
N MET A 383 -1.65 9.76 -10.89
CA MET A 383 -2.93 9.13 -10.60
C MET A 383 -3.83 10.08 -9.80
N SER A 384 -5.13 10.06 -10.05
CA SER A 384 -6.08 10.93 -9.32
C SER A 384 -6.18 10.62 -7.82
N ARG A 385 -5.89 9.39 -7.44
CA ARG A 385 -6.04 8.81 -6.07
C ARG A 385 -7.48 8.82 -5.54
N LEU A 386 -8.47 9.08 -6.41
CA LEU A 386 -9.88 9.18 -6.03
C LEU A 386 -10.62 7.83 -6.11
N LEU A 387 -9.99 6.78 -6.64
CA LEU A 387 -10.64 5.53 -6.97
C LEU A 387 -11.44 4.94 -5.79
N HIS A 388 -10.84 4.84 -4.62
CA HIS A 388 -11.49 4.30 -3.43
C HIS A 388 -11.98 5.39 -2.44
N LEU A 389 -12.03 6.67 -2.88
CA LEU A 389 -12.58 7.76 -2.07
C LEU A 389 -14.03 7.50 -1.61
N PRO A 390 -14.88 6.81 -2.41
CA PRO A 390 -16.22 6.41 -1.97
C PRO A 390 -16.28 5.61 -0.66
N GLY A 391 -15.21 4.92 -0.26
CA GLY A 391 -15.10 4.24 1.04
C GLY A 391 -15.31 5.15 2.23
N MET A 392 -15.07 6.46 2.07
CA MET A 392 -15.36 7.46 3.11
C MET A 392 -16.86 7.64 3.39
N ALA A 393 -17.75 7.23 2.47
CA ALA A 393 -19.18 7.19 2.76
C ALA A 393 -19.51 6.14 3.85
N ILE A 394 -18.81 5.01 3.85
CA ILE A 394 -18.90 4.02 4.92
C ILE A 394 -18.39 4.62 6.23
N VAL A 395 -17.23 5.29 6.18
CA VAL A 395 -16.56 5.88 7.37
C VAL A 395 -17.43 6.95 8.03
N ARG A 396 -17.95 7.90 7.24
CA ARG A 396 -18.59 9.12 7.75
C ARG A 396 -20.11 9.00 7.86
N ARG A 397 -20.73 8.10 7.08
CA ARG A 397 -22.21 8.01 6.96
C ARG A 397 -22.77 6.62 7.23
N HIS A 398 -21.96 5.61 7.51
CA HIS A 398 -22.38 4.20 7.61
C HIS A 398 -23.22 3.77 6.39
N ALA A 399 -22.96 4.42 5.25
CA ALA A 399 -23.68 4.21 4.00
C ALA A 399 -23.21 2.94 3.29
N PHE A 400 -24.06 2.41 2.41
CA PHE A 400 -23.59 1.48 1.41
C PHE A 400 -22.69 2.22 0.40
N SER A 401 -21.61 1.58 -0.03
CA SER A 401 -20.75 2.01 -1.12
C SER A 401 -20.25 0.82 -1.93
N ASN A 402 -20.23 0.96 -3.24
CA ASN A 402 -19.85 -0.10 -4.16
C ASN A 402 -18.32 -0.22 -4.41
N ASP A 403 -17.51 0.50 -3.66
CA ASP A 403 -16.04 0.52 -3.79
C ASP A 403 -15.32 -0.61 -3.03
N GLN A 404 -16.05 -1.38 -2.20
CA GLN A 404 -15.43 -2.41 -1.39
C GLN A 404 -15.13 -3.67 -2.21
N TRP A 405 -13.92 -4.15 -2.10
CA TRP A 405 -13.51 -5.40 -2.74
C TRP A 405 -13.61 -6.59 -1.79
N THR A 406 -14.07 -7.71 -2.33
CA THR A 406 -14.11 -8.99 -1.62
C THR A 406 -13.09 -9.94 -2.23
N MET A 407 -12.10 -10.35 -1.45
CA MET A 407 -11.08 -11.29 -1.87
C MET A 407 -10.99 -12.42 -0.84
N ALA A 408 -11.47 -13.59 -1.21
CA ALA A 408 -11.43 -14.76 -0.34
C ALA A 408 -9.99 -15.05 0.15
N GLY A 409 -9.80 -15.10 1.47
CA GLY A 409 -8.50 -15.35 2.09
C GLY A 409 -7.54 -14.15 2.17
N ALA A 410 -7.87 -13.01 1.58
CA ALA A 410 -7.05 -11.79 1.65
C ALA A 410 -7.79 -10.61 2.30
N GLN A 411 -9.12 -10.67 2.38
CA GLN A 411 -9.98 -9.67 2.99
C GLN A 411 -10.90 -10.31 4.03
N LEU A 412 -11.29 -9.54 5.04
CA LEU A 412 -12.16 -9.97 6.15
C LEU A 412 -13.59 -9.46 6.00
N LEU A 413 -13.82 -8.53 5.06
CA LEU A 413 -15.11 -7.96 4.75
C LEU A 413 -15.75 -8.69 3.57
N ASP A 414 -17.05 -8.92 3.65
CA ASP A 414 -17.89 -9.35 2.53
C ASP A 414 -19.08 -8.41 2.36
N VAL A 415 -19.49 -8.16 1.10
CA VAL A 415 -20.63 -7.29 0.75
C VAL A 415 -21.88 -8.12 0.66
N ARG A 416 -22.92 -7.79 1.44
CA ARG A 416 -24.18 -8.54 1.53
C ARG A 416 -25.34 -7.93 0.76
N TYR A 417 -25.25 -6.67 0.37
CA TYR A 417 -26.33 -5.92 -0.28
C TYR A 417 -26.54 -6.36 -1.74
N ARG A 418 -27.34 -7.43 -1.93
CA ARG A 418 -27.54 -8.07 -3.23
C ARG A 418 -28.43 -7.28 -4.19
N ASP A 419 -29.30 -6.41 -3.69
CA ASP A 419 -30.15 -5.56 -4.52
C ASP A 419 -29.33 -4.61 -5.41
N ALA A 420 -28.10 -4.31 -4.99
CA ALA A 420 -27.15 -3.51 -5.76
C ALA A 420 -26.55 -4.23 -6.98
N TRP A 421 -26.79 -5.53 -7.17
CA TRP A 421 -26.19 -6.27 -8.29
C TRP A 421 -26.53 -5.65 -9.67
N PRO A 422 -25.57 -5.48 -10.60
CA PRO A 422 -24.13 -5.87 -10.52
C PRO A 422 -23.21 -4.81 -9.90
N PHE A 423 -23.73 -3.71 -9.37
CA PHE A 423 -22.99 -2.58 -8.81
C PHE A 423 -22.80 -2.72 -7.29
N MET A 424 -22.43 -3.89 -6.80
CA MET A 424 -22.34 -4.12 -5.37
C MET A 424 -20.92 -4.06 -4.79
N ARG A 425 -19.87 -4.08 -5.64
CA ARG A 425 -18.48 -4.13 -5.19
C ARG A 425 -17.50 -3.68 -6.28
N ASP A 426 -16.24 -3.40 -5.90
CA ASP A 426 -15.13 -3.15 -6.82
C ASP A 426 -15.03 -4.27 -7.88
N PRO A 427 -14.81 -3.93 -9.18
CA PRO A 427 -14.53 -2.59 -9.74
C PRO A 427 -15.76 -1.90 -10.36
N SER A 428 -16.96 -2.06 -9.82
CA SER A 428 -18.19 -1.46 -10.37
C SER A 428 -18.26 0.06 -10.24
N GLU A 429 -17.43 0.64 -9.39
CA GLU A 429 -17.29 2.09 -9.25
C GLU A 429 -16.42 2.72 -10.35
N VAL A 430 -15.65 1.92 -11.08
CA VAL A 430 -14.74 2.44 -12.13
C VAL A 430 -15.52 2.73 -13.40
N VAL A 431 -15.43 3.96 -13.90
CA VAL A 431 -16.02 4.32 -15.21
C VAL A 431 -14.99 4.97 -16.12
N THR A 432 -15.08 4.64 -17.41
CA THR A 432 -14.13 5.05 -18.44
C THR A 432 -14.79 5.81 -19.58
N PRO A 433 -14.04 6.65 -20.33
CA PRO A 433 -14.60 7.37 -21.48
C PRO A 433 -14.96 6.46 -22.67
N ARG A 434 -14.38 5.29 -22.74
CA ARG A 434 -14.58 4.27 -23.79
C ARG A 434 -14.23 2.89 -23.24
N PRO A 435 -14.70 1.79 -23.85
CA PRO A 435 -14.29 0.44 -23.43
C PRO A 435 -12.78 0.28 -23.44
N CYS A 436 -12.22 -0.23 -22.35
CA CYS A 436 -10.79 -0.44 -22.17
C CYS A 436 -10.41 -1.88 -22.55
N ARG A 437 -9.36 -2.03 -23.34
CA ARG A 437 -8.89 -3.35 -23.75
C ARG A 437 -8.38 -4.15 -22.54
N ARG A 438 -8.87 -5.36 -22.35
CA ARG A 438 -8.52 -6.28 -21.26
C ARG A 438 -9.02 -5.89 -19.87
N GLU A 439 -9.89 -4.87 -19.75
CA GLU A 439 -10.51 -4.50 -18.51
C GLU A 439 -12.03 -4.74 -18.57
N VAL A 440 -12.61 -4.99 -17.43
CA VAL A 440 -14.07 -5.22 -17.27
C VAL A 440 -14.83 -3.96 -16.90
N TRP A 441 -14.16 -2.80 -16.94
CA TRP A 441 -14.75 -1.52 -16.54
C TRP A 441 -15.79 -1.05 -17.54
N LEU A 442 -16.87 -0.51 -17.02
CA LEU A 442 -17.94 0.08 -17.82
C LEU A 442 -17.56 1.48 -18.29
N THR A 443 -18.12 1.89 -19.40
CA THR A 443 -18.13 3.32 -19.75
C THR A 443 -19.08 4.08 -18.82
N ALA A 444 -18.89 5.40 -18.68
CA ALA A 444 -19.78 6.23 -17.89
C ALA A 444 -21.23 6.15 -18.37
N ASN A 445 -21.46 6.06 -19.70
CA ASN A 445 -22.79 5.87 -20.27
C ASN A 445 -23.41 4.52 -19.87
N GLU A 446 -22.65 3.43 -19.99
CA GLU A 446 -23.13 2.10 -19.60
C GLU A 446 -23.46 2.03 -18.11
N ALA A 447 -22.60 2.56 -17.25
CA ALA A 447 -22.83 2.58 -15.82
C ALA A 447 -24.08 3.38 -15.45
N MET A 448 -24.24 4.59 -16.02
CA MET A 448 -25.40 5.45 -15.78
C MET A 448 -26.70 4.87 -16.36
N ALA A 449 -26.63 4.13 -17.46
CA ALA A 449 -27.81 3.48 -18.06
C ALA A 449 -28.28 2.26 -17.25
N HIS A 450 -27.36 1.48 -16.64
CA HIS A 450 -27.67 0.14 -16.14
C HIS A 450 -27.72 0.02 -14.61
N PHE A 451 -27.27 1.02 -13.83
CA PHE A 451 -27.37 0.87 -12.38
C PHE A 451 -28.86 0.81 -11.92
N PRO A 452 -29.21 -0.09 -10.99
CA PRO A 452 -30.60 -0.27 -10.56
C PRO A 452 -31.05 0.90 -9.67
N ARG A 453 -31.89 1.81 -10.23
CA ARG A 453 -32.38 3.03 -9.53
C ARG A 453 -33.02 2.68 -8.17
N ASP A 454 -33.78 1.62 -8.10
CA ASP A 454 -34.51 1.23 -6.87
C ASP A 454 -33.59 0.76 -5.75
N ALA A 455 -32.38 0.31 -6.11
CA ALA A 455 -31.39 -0.15 -5.15
C ALA A 455 -30.64 1.01 -4.44
N PHE A 456 -30.70 2.22 -4.99
CA PHE A 456 -29.88 3.34 -4.51
C PHE A 456 -30.71 4.56 -4.17
N ASP A 457 -30.25 5.34 -3.19
CA ASP A 457 -30.81 6.66 -2.83
C ASP A 457 -30.05 7.80 -3.47
N TYR A 458 -28.75 7.58 -3.74
CA TYR A 458 -27.82 8.59 -4.27
C TYR A 458 -26.87 7.98 -5.30
N VAL A 459 -26.45 8.82 -6.26
CA VAL A 459 -25.38 8.54 -7.22
C VAL A 459 -24.31 9.61 -7.08
N TRP A 460 -23.08 9.21 -6.82
CA TRP A 460 -21.94 10.11 -6.69
C TRP A 460 -20.98 9.92 -7.85
N LEU A 461 -20.94 10.90 -8.74
CA LEU A 461 -19.97 10.96 -9.83
C LEU A 461 -18.74 11.72 -9.36
N ILE A 462 -17.57 11.08 -9.42
CA ILE A 462 -16.27 11.63 -8.99
C ILE A 462 -15.38 11.75 -10.23
N ASP A 463 -15.09 12.98 -10.66
CA ASP A 463 -14.33 13.28 -11.87
C ASP A 463 -14.71 12.36 -13.06
N PRO A 464 -16.03 12.19 -13.37
CA PRO A 464 -16.47 11.28 -14.41
C PRO A 464 -15.96 11.76 -15.77
N PRO A 465 -15.69 10.85 -16.72
CA PRO A 465 -15.52 11.23 -18.10
C PRO A 465 -16.85 11.78 -18.66
N PRO A 466 -16.81 12.52 -19.77
CA PRO A 466 -18.04 12.98 -20.43
C PRO A 466 -18.99 11.82 -20.71
N PHE A 467 -20.28 12.00 -20.41
CA PHE A 467 -21.35 11.04 -20.64
C PHE A 467 -22.61 11.78 -21.13
N ASP A 468 -23.55 11.06 -21.75
CA ASP A 468 -24.81 11.62 -22.23
C ASP A 468 -25.69 12.08 -21.04
N PRO A 469 -25.99 13.40 -20.91
CA PRO A 469 -26.83 13.91 -19.82
C PRO A 469 -28.24 13.29 -19.77
N GLY A 470 -28.72 12.71 -20.88
CA GLY A 470 -29.99 11.98 -20.92
C GLY A 470 -30.08 10.85 -19.89
N PHE A 471 -28.96 10.18 -19.59
CA PHE A 471 -28.91 9.12 -18.57
C PHE A 471 -29.05 9.65 -17.12
N ALA A 472 -28.99 10.95 -16.89
CA ALA A 472 -29.18 11.57 -15.59
C ALA A 472 -30.45 12.43 -15.54
N SER A 473 -31.31 12.39 -16.57
CA SER A 473 -32.50 13.24 -16.67
C SER A 473 -33.56 12.96 -15.59
N ASP A 474 -33.59 11.74 -15.06
CA ASP A 474 -34.43 11.27 -13.95
C ASP A 474 -33.86 11.55 -12.56
N LEU A 475 -32.61 12.07 -12.49
CA LEU A 475 -31.87 12.30 -11.25
C LEU A 475 -31.90 13.76 -10.84
N GLN A 476 -31.93 14.03 -9.54
CA GLN A 476 -31.90 15.39 -8.99
C GLN A 476 -30.49 15.74 -8.52
N PRO A 477 -29.78 16.68 -9.17
CA PRO A 477 -28.49 17.12 -8.66
C PRO A 477 -28.69 17.92 -7.35
N ILE A 478 -27.93 17.52 -6.30
CA ILE A 478 -28.00 18.14 -4.98
C ILE A 478 -26.70 18.78 -4.53
N TRP A 479 -25.58 18.38 -5.15
CA TRP A 479 -24.26 18.97 -4.91
C TRP A 479 -23.41 18.88 -6.18
N ARG A 480 -22.53 19.86 -6.39
CA ARG A 480 -21.58 19.88 -7.51
C ARG A 480 -20.28 20.58 -7.12
N SER A 481 -19.14 20.02 -7.53
CA SER A 481 -17.83 20.66 -7.44
C SER A 481 -16.94 20.22 -8.63
N GLY A 482 -16.55 21.18 -9.48
CA GLY A 482 -15.86 20.86 -10.73
C GLY A 482 -16.70 19.96 -11.61
N THR A 483 -16.14 18.83 -12.01
CA THR A 483 -16.82 17.77 -12.78
C THR A 483 -17.60 16.79 -11.92
N SER A 484 -17.34 16.75 -10.60
CA SER A 484 -18.00 15.86 -9.67
C SER A 484 -19.40 16.33 -9.31
N THR A 485 -20.35 15.39 -9.21
CA THR A 485 -21.76 15.70 -8.92
C THR A 485 -22.36 14.61 -8.05
N LEU A 486 -23.11 15.00 -7.03
CA LEU A 486 -23.95 14.08 -6.26
C LEU A 486 -25.41 14.30 -6.70
N TYR A 487 -26.05 13.21 -7.08
CA TYR A 487 -27.48 13.18 -7.41
C TYR A 487 -28.26 12.42 -6.37
N ARG A 488 -29.47 12.88 -6.09
CA ARG A 488 -30.52 12.10 -5.42
C ARG A 488 -31.26 11.30 -6.48
N VAL A 489 -31.57 10.04 -6.18
CA VAL A 489 -32.46 9.20 -6.98
C VAL A 489 -33.90 9.40 -6.49
N PRO A 490 -34.79 10.04 -7.27
CA PRO A 490 -36.18 10.22 -6.87
C PRO A 490 -36.87 8.87 -6.77
N ARG A 491 -37.51 8.60 -5.65
CA ARG A 491 -38.40 7.43 -5.53
C ARG A 491 -39.74 7.78 -6.17
N PRO A 492 -40.35 6.87 -6.94
CA PRO A 492 -41.75 7.02 -7.36
C PRO A 492 -42.60 7.25 -6.10
N LYS A 493 -43.42 8.30 -6.09
CA LYS A 493 -44.40 8.47 -5.05
C LYS A 493 -45.30 7.24 -5.15
N LEU A 494 -45.26 6.37 -4.15
CA LEU A 494 -46.28 5.29 -4.02
C LEU A 494 -47.66 5.92 -4.12
N ASP A 495 -48.44 5.53 -5.14
CA ASP A 495 -49.78 6.04 -5.32
C ASP A 495 -50.57 5.74 -4.02
N PRO A 496 -51.13 6.74 -3.35
CA PRO A 496 -51.88 6.55 -2.12
C PRO A 496 -53.08 5.59 -2.31
N LYS A 497 -53.50 5.34 -3.55
CA LYS A 497 -54.61 4.45 -3.90
C LYS A 497 -54.29 2.96 -3.76
N LEU A 498 -53.00 2.57 -3.76
CA LEU A 498 -52.58 1.16 -3.56
C LEU A 498 -52.51 0.74 -2.08
N ARG A 499 -52.78 1.64 -1.13
CA ARG A 499 -52.87 1.32 0.29
C ARG A 499 -54.26 0.83 0.74
N ARG A 500 -55.24 0.65 -0.16
CA ARG A 500 -56.57 0.18 0.16
C ARG A 500 -56.92 -1.12 -0.53
N THR A 501 -56.49 -2.25 0.00
CA THR A 501 -57.26 -3.49 0.00
C THR A 501 -57.00 -4.19 1.34
N PRO A 502 -57.92 -4.04 2.32
CA PRO A 502 -58.01 -5.03 3.37
C PRO A 502 -58.53 -6.30 2.71
N SER A 503 -57.79 -7.38 2.73
CA SER A 503 -58.30 -8.70 2.48
C SER A 503 -59.34 -8.99 3.56
N ALA A 504 -60.63 -8.86 3.23
CA ALA A 504 -61.70 -9.50 3.94
C ALA A 504 -61.80 -10.93 3.40
N GLY A 505 -61.79 -11.91 4.28
CA GLY A 505 -62.03 -13.32 4.00
C GLY A 505 -61.26 -14.18 4.99
#